data_0f86203f2517a6fe114bd632a48421f0
#
_entry.id   0f86203f2517a6fe114bd632a48421f0
#
_cell.length_a   1.000
_cell.length_b   1.000
_cell.length_c   1.000
_cell.angle_alpha   90.00
_cell.angle_beta   90.00
_cell.angle_gamma   90.00
#
_symmetry.space_group_name_H-M   'P 1'
#
loop_
_entity.id
_entity.type
_entity.pdbx_description
1 polymer ?
#
loop_
_entity_poly.entity_id
_entity_poly.type
_entity_poly.pdbx_seq_one_letter_code
_entity_poly.pdbx_strand_id
1 'polypeptide(L)' 'MADKVKTLDQRIERIYQIAKEHFGEVRFVGIKRHKKIGWVAKIQFDEFESLVSEGKDAEDALKKLRRRLKKIIDRYNMV' A
#
# COMPACT_ATOMS: atom_id res chain seq x y z
N MET A 1 -22.81 -3.45 -14.09
CA MET A 1 -22.02 -3.47 -13.84
C MET A 1 -21.63 -3.02 -12.71
N ALA A 2 -21.67 -3.33 -12.02
CA ALA A 2 -21.53 -2.93 -10.96
C ALA A 2 -20.29 -3.08 -10.42
N ASP A 3 -19.55 -3.56 -10.77
CA ASP A 3 -18.52 -3.86 -10.28
C ASP A 3 -17.61 -2.93 -10.21
N LYS A 4 -17.73 -1.92 -9.67
CA LYS A 4 -16.78 -0.98 -9.48
C LYS A 4 -16.03 -1.22 -8.23
N VAL A 5 -16.37 -2.15 -7.44
CA VAL A 5 -15.66 -2.47 -6.21
C VAL A 5 -14.40 -3.26 -6.55
N LYS A 6 -13.26 -2.72 -6.24
CA LYS A 6 -12.00 -3.40 -6.49
C LYS A 6 -11.76 -4.48 -5.46
N THR A 7 -11.26 -5.62 -5.88
CA THR A 7 -10.91 -6.68 -4.95
C THR A 7 -9.65 -6.28 -4.19
N LEU A 8 -9.35 -7.00 -3.12
CA LEU A 8 -8.13 -6.75 -2.37
C LEU A 8 -6.89 -7.00 -3.25
N ASP A 9 -6.95 -8.03 -4.07
CA ASP A 9 -5.84 -8.33 -4.97
C ASP A 9 -5.59 -7.19 -5.95
N GLN A 10 -6.65 -6.60 -6.47
CA GLN A 10 -6.52 -5.48 -7.39
C GLN A 10 -5.93 -4.26 -6.70
N ARG A 11 -6.32 -4.03 -5.45
CA ARG A 11 -5.78 -2.91 -4.69
C ARG A 11 -4.30 -3.09 -4.38
N ILE A 12 -3.91 -4.31 -4.03
CA ILE A 12 -2.52 -4.65 -3.76
C ILE A 12 -1.70 -4.48 -5.04
N GLU A 13 -2.22 -4.99 -6.15
CA GLU A 13 -1.53 -4.90 -7.43
C GLU A 13 -1.32 -3.44 -7.84
N ARG A 14 -2.33 -2.62 -7.64
CA ARG A 14 -2.24 -1.20 -7.99
C ARG A 14 -1.16 -0.49 -7.18
N ILE A 15 -1.12 -0.77 -5.88
CA ILE A 15 -0.12 -0.17 -5.00
C ILE A 15 1.27 -0.63 -5.43
N TYR A 16 1.42 -1.91 -5.74
CA TYR A 16 2.68 -2.47 -6.19
C TYR A 16 3.16 -1.76 -7.45
N GLN A 17 2.27 -1.58 -8.42
CA GLN A 17 2.63 -0.93 -9.67
C GLN A 17 3.03 0.52 -9.48
N ILE A 18 2.29 1.26 -8.66
CA ILE A 18 2.60 2.65 -8.38
C ILE A 18 3.98 2.76 -7.71
N ALA A 19 4.22 1.93 -6.73
CA ALA A 19 5.49 1.96 -6.00
C ALA A 19 6.64 1.59 -6.92
N LYS A 20 6.46 0.56 -7.73
CA LYS A 20 7.50 0.13 -8.64
C LYS A 20 7.82 1.18 -9.69
N GLU A 21 6.80 1.86 -10.19
CA GLU A 21 6.99 2.89 -11.18
C GLU A 21 7.82 4.04 -10.66
N HIS A 22 7.60 4.44 -9.41
CA HIS A 22 8.27 5.61 -8.85
C HIS A 22 9.57 5.30 -8.12
N PHE A 23 9.69 4.12 -7.53
CA PHE A 23 10.87 3.78 -6.76
C PHE A 23 11.75 2.72 -7.40
N GLY A 24 11.22 2.06 -8.41
CA GLY A 24 12.01 1.07 -9.16
C GLY A 24 12.12 -0.29 -8.52
N GLU A 25 12.18 -0.39 -7.22
CA GLU A 25 12.34 -1.66 -6.55
C GLU A 25 11.31 -1.87 -5.47
N VAL A 26 10.57 -2.93 -5.53
CA VAL A 26 9.57 -3.28 -4.52
C VAL A 26 9.61 -4.79 -4.35
N ARG A 27 9.83 -5.25 -3.14
CA ARG A 27 9.89 -6.69 -2.87
C ARG A 27 8.52 -7.29 -2.76
N PHE A 28 7.63 -6.64 -2.02
CA PHE A 28 6.25 -7.10 -1.97
C PHE A 28 5.33 -6.05 -1.38
N VAL A 29 4.04 -6.24 -1.62
CA VAL A 29 2.99 -5.46 -1.01
C VAL A 29 2.00 -6.48 -0.46
N GLY A 30 1.55 -6.32 0.76
CA GLY A 30 0.64 -7.28 1.34
C GLY A 30 -0.14 -6.74 2.52
N ILE A 31 -1.05 -7.55 3.03
CA ILE A 31 -1.82 -7.20 4.20
C ILE A 31 -1.76 -8.34 5.20
N LYS A 32 -1.89 -8.00 6.46
CA LYS A 32 -1.84 -8.99 7.51
C LYS A 32 -2.78 -8.56 8.63
N ARG A 33 -3.45 -9.51 9.23
CA ARG A 33 -4.30 -9.22 10.37
C ARG A 33 -3.47 -9.30 11.64
N HIS A 34 -3.59 -8.26 12.47
CA HIS A 34 -2.88 -8.20 13.72
C HIS A 34 -3.90 -8.22 14.86
N LYS A 35 -3.70 -9.06 15.83
CA LYS A 35 -4.68 -9.23 16.89
C LYS A 35 -5.05 -7.96 17.65
N LYS A 36 -4.10 -7.12 17.90
CA LYS A 36 -4.37 -5.92 18.69
C LYS A 36 -4.64 -4.68 17.85
N ILE A 37 -4.05 -4.60 16.69
CA ILE A 37 -4.11 -3.40 15.88
C ILE A 37 -5.23 -3.45 14.84
N GLY A 38 -5.59 -4.64 14.42
CA GLY A 38 -6.56 -4.83 13.35
C GLY A 38 -5.84 -5.30 12.09
N TRP A 39 -5.89 -4.50 11.04
CA TRP A 39 -5.26 -4.87 9.78
C TRP A 39 -4.08 -3.95 9.50
N VAL A 40 -3.04 -4.53 8.93
CA VAL A 40 -1.82 -3.81 8.59
C VAL A 40 -1.49 -4.07 7.13
N ALA A 41 -1.32 -3.00 6.37
CA ALA A 41 -0.89 -3.09 4.98
C ALA A 41 0.56 -2.62 4.92
N LYS A 42 1.37 -3.28 4.11
CA LYS A 42 2.80 -3.03 4.09
C LYS A 42 3.36 -3.09 2.68
N ILE A 43 4.28 -2.17 2.38
CA ILE A 43 5.12 -2.24 1.19
C ILE A 43 6.54 -2.45 1.69
N GLN A 44 7.20 -3.47 1.17
CA GLN A 44 8.60 -3.71 1.48
C GLN A 44 9.41 -3.32 0.24
N PHE A 45 10.22 -2.28 0.35
CA PHE A 45 11.01 -1.81 -0.79
C PHE A 45 12.31 -2.58 -0.92
N ASP A 46 13.07 -2.66 0.17
CA ASP A 46 14.31 -3.42 0.18
C ASP A 46 14.51 -3.99 1.58
N GLU A 47 15.71 -4.37 1.93
CA GLU A 47 15.98 -4.97 3.24
C GLU A 47 15.73 -4.03 4.40
N PHE A 48 15.83 -2.75 4.17
CA PHE A 48 15.79 -1.78 5.24
C PHE A 48 14.57 -0.89 5.25
N GLU A 49 13.95 -0.69 4.11
CA GLU A 49 12.87 0.27 4.02
C GLU A 49 11.50 -0.35 3.75
N SER A 50 10.53 0.08 4.52
CA SER A 50 9.16 -0.37 4.32
C SER A 50 8.21 0.77 4.67
N LEU A 51 6.98 0.66 4.21
CA LEU A 51 5.93 1.61 4.51
C LEU A 51 4.75 0.82 5.02
N VAL A 52 4.18 1.24 6.13
CA VAL A 52 3.14 0.48 6.80
C VAL A 52 1.96 1.38 7.13
N SER A 53 0.76 0.86 7.03
CA SER A 53 -0.44 1.58 7.46
C SER A 53 -1.39 0.61 8.15
N GLU A 54 -2.11 1.11 9.14
CA GLU A 54 -3.08 0.32 9.88
C GLU A 54 -4.49 0.71 9.48
N GLY A 55 -5.41 -0.20 9.60
CA GLY A 55 -6.80 0.07 9.30
C GLY A 55 -7.71 -0.86 10.06
N LYS A 56 -9.00 -0.51 10.10
CA LYS A 56 -9.99 -1.32 10.78
C LYS A 56 -10.33 -2.59 10.01
N ASP A 57 -10.10 -2.58 8.72
CA ASP A 57 -10.24 -3.78 7.89
C ASP A 57 -9.19 -3.72 6.80
N ALA A 58 -9.11 -4.76 5.98
CA ALA A 58 -8.08 -4.88 4.96
C ALA A 58 -8.15 -3.74 3.95
N GLU A 59 -9.36 -3.40 3.52
CA GLU A 59 -9.53 -2.33 2.54
C GLU A 59 -9.10 -0.99 3.10
N ASP A 60 -9.46 -0.70 4.34
CA ASP A 60 -9.09 0.54 4.98
C ASP A 60 -7.58 0.67 5.11
N ALA A 61 -6.91 -0.42 5.52
CA ALA A 61 -5.46 -0.44 5.64
C ALA A 61 -4.79 -0.16 4.29
N LEU A 62 -5.30 -0.77 3.23
CA LEU A 62 -4.75 -0.56 1.88
C LEU A 62 -5.00 0.85 1.38
N LYS A 63 -6.16 1.42 1.66
CA LYS A 63 -6.45 2.79 1.27
C LYS A 63 -5.51 3.77 1.95
N LYS A 64 -5.26 3.56 3.23
CA LYS A 64 -4.34 4.42 3.99
C LYS A 64 -2.92 4.26 3.49
N LEU A 65 -2.52 3.04 3.17
CA LEU A 65 -1.20 2.77 2.63
C LEU A 65 -1.01 3.52 1.31
N ARG A 66 -2.00 3.47 0.45
CA ARG A 66 -1.93 4.16 -0.84
C ARG A 66 -1.83 5.67 -0.66
N ARG A 67 -2.55 6.23 0.31
CA ARG A 67 -2.47 7.66 0.59
C ARG A 67 -1.08 8.05 1.07
N ARG A 68 -0.49 7.24 1.94
CA ARG A 68 0.86 7.51 2.42
C ARG A 68 1.87 7.44 1.29
N LEU A 69 1.72 6.43 0.44
CA LEU A 69 2.58 6.28 -0.71
C LEU A 69 2.48 7.50 -1.63
N LYS A 70 1.26 7.95 -1.89
CA LYS A 70 1.04 9.11 -2.74
C LYS A 70 1.68 10.36 -2.18
N LYS A 71 1.60 10.55 -0.86
CA LYS A 71 2.22 11.70 -0.23
C LYS A 71 3.73 11.69 -0.40
N ILE A 72 4.34 10.53 -0.28
CA ILE A 72 5.77 10.40 -0.47
C ILE A 72 6.16 10.73 -1.92
N ILE A 73 5.41 10.20 -2.87
CA ILE A 73 5.65 10.46 -4.28
C ILE A 73 5.52 11.95 -4.58
N ASP A 74 4.48 12.58 -4.05
CA ASP A 74 4.25 14.00 -4.26
C ASP A 74 5.41 14.84 -3.70
N ARG A 75 5.96 14.42 -2.58
CA ARG A 75 7.11 15.11 -2.01
C ARG A 75 8.32 15.04 -2.93
N TYR A 76 8.59 13.87 -3.48
CA TYR A 76 9.71 13.73 -4.38
C TYR A 76 9.52 14.58 -5.64
N ASN A 77 8.28 14.68 -6.10
CA ASN A 77 8.01 15.44 -7.31
C ASN A 77 8.02 16.95 -7.10
N MET A 78 7.99 17.39 -5.86
CA MET A 78 8.00 18.83 -5.58
C MET A 78 9.40 19.41 -5.47
N VAL A 79 10.40 18.61 -5.58
CA VAL A 79 11.78 19.09 -5.43
C VAL A 79 12.36 19.66 -6.72
#